data_01f372e4923c1e3278ce21dd49cae3b9
#
_entry.id   01f372e4923c1e3278ce21dd49cae3b9
#
_cell.length_a   1.000
_cell.length_b   1.000
_cell.length_c   1.000
_cell.angle_alpha   90.00
_cell.angle_beta   90.00
_cell.angle_gamma   90.00
#
_symmetry.space_group_name_H-M   'P 1'
#
loop_
_entity.id
_entity.type
_entity.pdbx_description
1 polymer ?
#
loop_
_entity_poly.entity_id
_entity_poly.type
_entity_poly.pdbx_seq_one_letter_code
_entity_poly.pdbx_strand_id
1 'polypeptide(L)'
;MNYYALFYEVVDDFVARRAPFRQEHLRLAAEAHGRGEIFLAGALAEPADRALIVFHAADKRTAEAFARQDPYVMNGLAKKWEVRPWNVVVGNEQPISTVPSGPRAGTVLRRWTARTTEAHLPHYLAHFSKNVLPELRRVHGYLSAAVSFRRLECEVEIVVETNWCSLESIHNFAGPDVEAAVVAPDAAALLTTFDRRVLHSEIAITDRP
;
A
#
# COMPACT_ATOMS: atom_id res chain seq x y z
N MET A 1 -3.17 -13.17 -11.58
CA MET A 1 -4.36 -13.22 -10.70
C MET A 1 -5.47 -12.44 -11.36
N ASN A 2 -6.74 -12.81 -11.09
CA ASN A 2 -7.92 -12.21 -11.71
C ASN A 2 -8.82 -11.60 -10.63
N TYR A 3 -9.66 -10.65 -11.03
CA TYR A 3 -10.66 -10.11 -10.11
C TYR A 3 -11.96 -10.92 -10.17
N TYR A 4 -12.55 -11.11 -8.99
CA TYR A 4 -13.85 -11.75 -8.81
C TYR A 4 -14.71 -10.90 -7.90
N ALA A 5 -15.95 -10.66 -8.29
CA ALA A 5 -16.94 -9.98 -7.47
C ALA A 5 -17.85 -11.03 -6.81
N LEU A 6 -17.84 -11.06 -5.48
CA LEU A 6 -18.78 -11.82 -4.66
C LEU A 6 -19.90 -10.87 -4.23
N PHE A 7 -21.11 -11.17 -4.66
CA PHE A 7 -22.32 -10.44 -4.28
C PHE A 7 -23.08 -11.21 -3.22
N TYR A 8 -23.54 -10.51 -2.20
CA TYR A 8 -24.54 -11.00 -1.26
C TYR A 8 -25.86 -10.25 -1.46
N GLU A 9 -26.95 -10.97 -1.47
CA GLU A 9 -28.31 -10.48 -1.28
C GLU A 9 -28.74 -10.86 0.14
N VAL A 10 -29.07 -9.87 0.97
CA VAL A 10 -29.29 -10.10 2.40
C VAL A 10 -30.79 -10.02 2.77
N VAL A 11 -31.12 -10.50 3.95
CA VAL A 11 -32.48 -10.41 4.50
C VAL A 11 -32.86 -8.96 4.79
N ASP A 12 -34.15 -8.64 4.77
CA ASP A 12 -34.67 -7.27 4.88
C ASP A 12 -34.31 -6.62 6.24
N ASP A 13 -34.24 -7.43 7.31
CA ASP A 13 -33.86 -7.03 8.67
C ASP A 13 -32.35 -7.27 8.98
N PHE A 14 -31.52 -7.36 7.96
CA PHE A 14 -30.09 -7.69 8.04
C PHE A 14 -29.34 -6.89 9.09
N VAL A 15 -29.51 -5.57 9.13
CA VAL A 15 -28.78 -4.68 10.04
C VAL A 15 -29.08 -5.04 11.51
N ALA A 16 -30.31 -5.38 11.83
CA ALA A 16 -30.71 -5.80 13.18
C ALA A 16 -30.18 -7.19 13.53
N ARG A 17 -30.24 -8.13 12.58
CA ARG A 17 -29.89 -9.55 12.80
C ARG A 17 -28.41 -9.87 12.75
N ARG A 18 -27.61 -9.05 12.10
CA ARG A 18 -26.18 -9.33 11.91
C ARG A 18 -25.32 -9.19 13.17
N ALA A 19 -25.81 -8.49 14.22
CA ALA A 19 -25.01 -8.14 15.39
C ALA A 19 -24.28 -9.34 16.03
N PRO A 20 -24.90 -10.51 16.26
CA PRO A 20 -24.23 -11.67 16.86
C PRO A 20 -23.11 -12.26 15.97
N PHE A 21 -23.19 -12.10 14.67
CA PHE A 21 -22.30 -12.72 13.69
C PHE A 21 -21.26 -11.74 13.12
N ARG A 22 -21.41 -10.43 13.42
CA ARG A 22 -20.62 -9.38 12.80
C ARG A 22 -19.14 -9.49 13.11
N GLN A 23 -18.80 -9.78 14.35
CA GLN A 23 -17.39 -9.86 14.78
C GLN A 23 -16.66 -10.97 14.03
N GLU A 24 -17.25 -12.13 13.93
CA GLU A 24 -16.66 -13.29 13.26
C GLU A 24 -16.58 -13.08 11.74
N HIS A 25 -17.63 -12.51 11.13
CA HIS A 25 -17.60 -12.10 9.73
C HIS A 25 -16.44 -11.14 9.43
N LEU A 26 -16.28 -10.11 10.25
CA LEU A 26 -15.20 -9.12 10.06
C LEU A 26 -13.82 -9.74 10.29
N ARG A 27 -13.68 -10.68 11.23
CA ARG A 27 -12.44 -11.42 11.45
C ARG A 27 -12.08 -12.24 10.20
N LEU A 28 -13.03 -13.00 9.65
CA LEU A 28 -12.83 -13.79 8.44
C LEU A 28 -12.43 -12.90 7.25
N ALA A 29 -13.10 -11.75 7.08
CA ALA A 29 -12.80 -10.80 6.02
C ALA A 29 -11.41 -10.16 6.21
N ALA A 30 -11.04 -9.79 7.45
CA ALA A 30 -9.71 -9.22 7.75
C ALA A 30 -8.58 -10.22 7.50
N GLU A 31 -8.77 -11.49 7.83
CA GLU A 31 -7.80 -12.55 7.55
C GLU A 31 -7.60 -12.75 6.04
N ALA A 32 -8.69 -12.81 5.27
CA ALA A 32 -8.63 -12.93 3.82
C ALA A 32 -7.99 -11.68 3.17
N HIS A 33 -8.27 -10.49 3.71
CA HIS A 33 -7.59 -9.26 3.29
C HIS A 33 -6.10 -9.29 3.64
N GLY A 34 -5.74 -9.77 4.84
CA GLY A 34 -4.34 -9.93 5.26
C GLY A 34 -3.55 -10.92 4.39
N ARG A 35 -4.21 -11.92 3.78
CA ARG A 35 -3.62 -12.81 2.79
C ARG A 35 -3.58 -12.21 1.37
N GLY A 36 -4.14 -11.01 1.16
CA GLY A 36 -4.23 -10.35 -0.15
C GLY A 36 -5.31 -10.93 -1.07
N GLU A 37 -6.22 -11.74 -0.54
CA GLU A 37 -7.32 -12.35 -1.30
C GLU A 37 -8.49 -11.37 -1.48
N ILE A 38 -8.83 -10.59 -0.46
CA ILE A 38 -9.84 -9.53 -0.55
C ILE A 38 -9.17 -8.19 -0.86
N PHE A 39 -9.63 -7.53 -1.92
CA PHE A 39 -9.20 -6.19 -2.30
C PHE A 39 -10.06 -5.11 -1.64
N LEU A 40 -11.37 -5.26 -1.71
CA LEU A 40 -12.35 -4.31 -1.18
C LEU A 40 -13.61 -5.06 -0.75
N ALA A 41 -14.21 -4.65 0.36
CA ALA A 41 -15.46 -5.24 0.85
C ALA A 41 -16.35 -4.19 1.50
N GLY A 42 -17.66 -4.27 1.27
CA GLY A 42 -18.62 -3.40 1.90
C GLY A 42 -20.08 -3.77 1.62
N ALA A 43 -20.97 -3.28 2.48
CA ALA A 43 -22.40 -3.31 2.24
C ALA A 43 -22.83 -2.10 1.42
N LEU A 44 -23.79 -2.29 0.53
CA LEU A 44 -24.49 -1.18 -0.11
C LEU A 44 -25.38 -0.48 0.92
N ALA A 45 -25.50 0.82 0.79
CA ALA A 45 -26.36 1.63 1.65
C ALA A 45 -27.56 2.16 0.85
N GLU A 46 -28.67 2.36 1.54
CA GLU A 46 -29.88 3.04 1.03
C GLU A 46 -30.49 2.40 -0.25
N PRO A 47 -30.99 1.16 -0.18
CA PRO A 47 -31.15 0.30 1.02
C PRO A 47 -29.92 -0.59 1.29
N ALA A 48 -29.79 -1.07 2.53
CA ALA A 48 -28.76 -2.01 2.95
C ALA A 48 -29.20 -3.46 2.66
N ASP A 49 -29.46 -3.76 1.39
CA ASP A 49 -30.03 -5.03 0.90
C ASP A 49 -28.98 -5.94 0.25
N ARG A 50 -27.80 -5.44 -0.02
CA ARG A 50 -26.70 -6.15 -0.71
C ARG A 50 -25.35 -5.82 -0.12
N ALA A 51 -24.37 -6.70 -0.41
CA ALA A 51 -22.97 -6.45 -0.17
C ALA A 51 -22.14 -6.88 -1.37
N LEU A 52 -20.99 -6.23 -1.54
CA LEU A 52 -19.99 -6.56 -2.55
C LEU A 52 -18.65 -6.81 -1.85
N ILE A 53 -18.01 -7.93 -2.20
CA ILE A 53 -16.65 -8.26 -1.79
C ILE A 53 -15.86 -8.53 -3.06
N VAL A 54 -14.79 -7.77 -3.26
CA VAL A 54 -13.92 -7.90 -4.44
C VAL A 54 -12.71 -8.73 -4.06
N PHE A 55 -12.53 -9.84 -4.73
CA PHE A 55 -11.39 -10.74 -4.58
C PHE A 55 -10.38 -10.53 -5.69
N HIS A 56 -9.12 -10.73 -5.37
CA HIS A 56 -8.01 -10.81 -6.30
C HIS A 56 -7.33 -12.18 -6.10
N ALA A 57 -7.61 -13.15 -6.95
CA ALA A 57 -7.24 -14.53 -6.74
C ALA A 57 -6.87 -15.23 -8.06
N ALA A 58 -6.29 -16.42 -7.96
CA ALA A 58 -5.96 -17.24 -9.12
C ALA A 58 -7.23 -17.74 -9.82
N ASP A 59 -8.25 -18.13 -9.04
CA ASP A 59 -9.54 -18.56 -9.54
C ASP A 59 -10.69 -18.23 -8.56
N LYS A 60 -11.92 -18.41 -9.02
CA LYS A 60 -13.14 -18.09 -8.26
C LYS A 60 -13.35 -18.94 -7.00
N ARG A 61 -12.69 -20.11 -6.88
CA ARG A 61 -12.86 -21.02 -5.74
C ARG A 61 -12.44 -20.37 -4.42
N THR A 62 -11.50 -19.43 -4.45
CA THR A 62 -11.11 -18.65 -3.26
C THR A 62 -12.29 -17.84 -2.72
N ALA A 63 -12.98 -17.10 -3.58
CA ALA A 63 -14.16 -16.32 -3.18
C ALA A 63 -15.36 -17.22 -2.80
N GLU A 64 -15.55 -18.34 -3.49
CA GLU A 64 -16.59 -19.31 -3.15
C GLU A 64 -16.32 -19.98 -1.80
N ALA A 65 -15.07 -20.33 -1.49
CA ALA A 65 -14.68 -20.91 -0.20
C ALA A 65 -14.92 -19.93 0.95
N PHE A 66 -14.57 -18.65 0.74
CA PHE A 66 -14.88 -17.58 1.69
C PHE A 66 -16.40 -17.52 1.96
N ALA A 67 -17.21 -17.43 0.90
CA ALA A 67 -18.67 -17.33 1.05
C ALA A 67 -19.27 -18.50 1.84
N ARG A 68 -18.79 -19.74 1.62
CA ARG A 68 -19.27 -20.92 2.34
C ARG A 68 -18.92 -20.93 3.83
N GLN A 69 -17.86 -20.22 4.23
CA GLN A 69 -17.40 -20.11 5.62
C GLN A 69 -17.93 -18.87 6.32
N ASP A 70 -18.53 -17.93 5.56
CA ASP A 70 -19.01 -16.68 6.11
C ASP A 70 -20.18 -16.91 7.07
N PRO A 71 -20.10 -16.44 8.33
CA PRO A 71 -21.19 -16.53 9.29
C PRO A 71 -22.52 -15.97 8.79
N TYR A 72 -22.51 -14.98 7.92
CA TYR A 72 -23.74 -14.42 7.33
C TYR A 72 -24.42 -15.41 6.36
N VAL A 73 -23.64 -16.18 5.62
CA VAL A 73 -24.16 -17.24 4.75
C VAL A 73 -24.62 -18.43 5.58
N MET A 74 -23.78 -18.89 6.53
CA MET A 74 -24.06 -20.05 7.37
C MET A 74 -25.32 -19.87 8.23
N ASN A 75 -25.65 -18.65 8.62
CA ASN A 75 -26.81 -18.32 9.46
C ASN A 75 -27.97 -17.73 8.67
N GLY A 76 -27.99 -17.84 7.35
CA GLY A 76 -29.09 -17.42 6.50
C GLY A 76 -29.37 -15.92 6.47
N LEU A 77 -28.39 -15.09 6.81
CA LEU A 77 -28.50 -13.64 6.65
C LEU A 77 -28.26 -13.23 5.20
N ALA A 78 -27.39 -13.93 4.49
CA ALA A 78 -27.27 -13.84 3.04
C ALA A 78 -28.25 -14.84 2.42
N LYS A 79 -29.37 -14.36 1.83
CA LYS A 79 -30.38 -15.16 1.14
C LYS A 79 -29.81 -15.84 -0.09
N LYS A 80 -28.93 -15.15 -0.77
CA LYS A 80 -28.29 -15.59 -2.01
C LYS A 80 -26.88 -14.99 -2.09
N TRP A 81 -25.98 -15.75 -2.69
CA TRP A 81 -24.68 -15.24 -3.06
C TRP A 81 -24.25 -15.78 -4.41
N GLU A 82 -23.45 -15.01 -5.13
CA GLU A 82 -22.83 -15.42 -6.38
C GLU A 82 -21.44 -14.83 -6.54
N VAL A 83 -20.55 -15.58 -7.19
CA VAL A 83 -19.21 -15.12 -7.57
C VAL A 83 -19.14 -14.99 -9.08
N ARG A 84 -18.75 -13.82 -9.55
CA ARG A 84 -18.59 -13.54 -10.98
C ARG A 84 -17.14 -13.07 -11.28
N PRO A 85 -16.54 -13.53 -12.40
CA PRO A 85 -15.34 -12.90 -12.91
C PRO A 85 -15.63 -11.42 -13.20
N TRP A 86 -14.70 -10.54 -12.83
CA TRP A 86 -14.84 -9.13 -13.07
C TRP A 86 -13.71 -8.62 -13.97
N ASN A 87 -14.06 -8.19 -15.17
CA ASN A 87 -13.12 -7.55 -16.10
C ASN A 87 -12.98 -6.07 -15.71
N VAL A 88 -11.97 -5.78 -14.92
CA VAL A 88 -11.65 -4.42 -14.51
C VAL A 88 -11.06 -3.67 -15.71
N VAL A 89 -11.71 -2.61 -16.15
CA VAL A 89 -11.27 -1.76 -17.29
C VAL A 89 -10.63 -0.45 -16.81
N VAL A 90 -10.95 -0.01 -15.61
CA VAL A 90 -10.35 1.15 -14.94
C VAL A 90 -10.22 0.79 -13.45
N GLY A 91 -9.06 1.01 -12.89
CA GLY A 91 -8.79 0.70 -11.49
C GLY A 91 -7.33 0.92 -11.15
N ASN A 92 -7.00 0.73 -9.89
CA ASN A 92 -5.62 0.79 -9.46
C ASN A 92 -4.90 -0.49 -9.93
N GLU A 93 -4.27 -0.44 -11.10
CA GLU A 93 -3.44 -1.52 -11.66
C GLU A 93 -2.15 -1.77 -10.87
N GLN A 94 -1.99 -1.10 -9.76
CA GLN A 94 -0.96 -1.53 -8.83
C GLN A 94 -1.33 -2.94 -8.39
N PRO A 95 -0.49 -3.95 -8.68
CA PRO A 95 -0.65 -5.22 -8.01
C PRO A 95 -0.75 -4.86 -6.54
N ILE A 96 -1.78 -5.37 -5.85
CA ILE A 96 -1.80 -5.31 -4.41
C ILE A 96 -0.48 -5.94 -4.03
N SER A 97 0.48 -5.07 -3.75
CA SER A 97 1.69 -5.53 -3.10
C SER A 97 1.15 -6.13 -1.81
N THR A 98 1.18 -7.45 -1.71
CA THR A 98 0.94 -8.17 -0.45
C THR A 98 1.99 -7.81 0.59
N VAL A 99 2.86 -6.88 0.22
CA VAL A 99 3.78 -6.17 1.10
C VAL A 99 2.99 -5.02 1.71
N PRO A 100 2.69 -5.02 3.01
CA PRO A 100 2.12 -3.88 3.71
C PRO A 100 2.95 -2.64 3.39
N SER A 101 2.27 -1.57 2.95
CA SER A 101 2.89 -0.30 2.62
C SER A 101 3.56 0.29 3.86
N GLY A 102 4.86 0.05 4.03
CA GLY A 102 5.67 0.59 5.10
C GLY A 102 6.73 -0.40 5.61
N PRO A 103 7.72 0.11 6.36
CA PRO A 103 8.82 -0.68 6.84
C PRO A 103 8.36 -1.80 7.77
N ARG A 104 8.95 -2.97 7.63
CA ARG A 104 8.80 -4.14 8.50
C ARG A 104 10.15 -4.48 9.11
N ALA A 105 10.15 -5.24 10.19
CA ALA A 105 11.39 -5.86 10.66
C ALA A 105 12.04 -6.65 9.51
N GLY A 106 13.34 -6.45 9.30
CA GLY A 106 14.11 -7.04 8.21
C GLY A 106 14.07 -6.28 6.88
N THR A 107 13.37 -5.13 6.79
CA THR A 107 13.48 -4.23 5.63
C THR A 107 14.64 -3.25 5.82
N VAL A 108 15.12 -2.69 4.70
CA VAL A 108 16.24 -1.75 4.69
C VAL A 108 15.72 -0.33 4.51
N LEU A 109 16.04 0.53 5.46
CA LEU A 109 15.90 1.97 5.36
C LEU A 109 17.15 2.55 4.67
N ARG A 110 16.95 3.31 3.60
CA ARG A 110 17.98 4.08 2.91
C ARG A 110 17.72 5.55 3.17
N ARG A 111 18.66 6.23 3.86
CA ARG A 111 18.55 7.62 4.26
C ARG A 111 19.60 8.46 3.54
N TRP A 112 19.16 9.60 3.02
CA TRP A 112 19.98 10.60 2.38
C TRP A 112 19.65 12.00 2.91
N THR A 113 20.67 12.87 3.01
CA THR A 113 20.52 14.23 3.53
C THR A 113 21.05 15.24 2.53
N ALA A 114 20.37 16.37 2.42
CA ALA A 114 20.77 17.51 1.61
C ALA A 114 20.38 18.83 2.27
N ARG A 115 20.88 19.92 1.72
CA ARG A 115 20.49 21.28 2.11
C ARG A 115 20.02 22.07 0.90
N THR A 116 19.11 23.00 1.14
CA THR A 116 18.55 23.89 0.15
C THR A 116 18.20 25.23 0.79
N THR A 117 17.78 26.19 -0.01
CA THR A 117 17.22 27.46 0.48
C THR A 117 15.70 27.36 0.66
N GLU A 118 15.12 28.26 1.47
CA GLU A 118 13.65 28.37 1.57
C GLU A 118 12.97 28.59 0.21
N ALA A 119 13.61 29.35 -0.68
CA ALA A 119 13.08 29.62 -2.03
C ALA A 119 13.07 28.37 -2.91
N HIS A 120 14.05 27.49 -2.79
CA HIS A 120 14.16 26.28 -3.60
C HIS A 120 13.40 25.08 -3.02
N LEU A 121 13.08 25.06 -1.74
CA LEU A 121 12.38 23.94 -1.09
C LEU A 121 11.09 23.52 -1.81
N PRO A 122 10.15 24.42 -2.17
CA PRO A 122 8.93 24.01 -2.88
C PRO A 122 9.23 23.38 -4.25
N HIS A 123 10.25 23.87 -4.94
CA HIS A 123 10.66 23.33 -6.25
C HIS A 123 11.26 21.94 -6.12
N TYR A 124 12.09 21.70 -5.09
CA TYR A 124 12.63 20.38 -4.79
C TYR A 124 11.53 19.37 -4.44
N LEU A 125 10.58 19.73 -3.57
CA LEU A 125 9.45 18.87 -3.20
C LEU A 125 8.59 18.53 -4.42
N ALA A 126 8.35 19.50 -5.30
CA ALA A 126 7.62 19.28 -6.55
C ALA A 126 8.39 18.35 -7.50
N HIS A 127 9.72 18.52 -7.64
CA HIS A 127 10.58 17.64 -8.43
C HIS A 127 10.54 16.21 -7.88
N PHE A 128 10.71 16.04 -6.57
CA PHE A 128 10.67 14.73 -5.93
C PHE A 128 9.34 14.02 -6.20
N SER A 129 8.23 14.72 -6.00
CA SER A 129 6.89 14.14 -6.18
C SER A 129 6.57 13.77 -7.63
N LYS A 130 6.99 14.60 -8.60
CA LYS A 130 6.63 14.43 -10.00
C LYS A 130 7.59 13.53 -10.78
N ASN A 131 8.86 13.54 -10.42
CA ASN A 131 9.91 12.88 -11.20
C ASN A 131 10.51 11.68 -10.45
N VAL A 132 10.81 11.81 -9.14
CA VAL A 132 11.51 10.76 -8.39
C VAL A 132 10.55 9.66 -7.92
N LEU A 133 9.43 10.02 -7.29
CA LEU A 133 8.47 9.02 -6.78
C LEU A 133 7.92 8.07 -7.86
N PRO A 134 7.57 8.51 -9.09
CA PRO A 134 7.13 7.60 -10.13
C PRO A 134 8.19 6.57 -10.53
N GLU A 135 9.47 6.99 -10.58
CA GLU A 135 10.58 6.09 -10.91
C GLU A 135 10.82 5.08 -9.78
N LEU A 136 10.85 5.53 -8.52
CA LEU A 136 10.98 4.65 -7.36
C LEU A 136 9.90 3.56 -7.34
N ARG A 137 8.66 3.90 -7.65
CA ARG A 137 7.52 2.97 -7.68
C ARG A 137 7.65 1.87 -8.73
N ARG A 138 8.47 2.06 -9.76
CA ARG A 138 8.74 1.05 -10.80
C ARG A 138 9.80 0.04 -10.39
N VAL A 139 10.60 0.36 -9.37
CA VAL A 139 11.68 -0.52 -8.93
C VAL A 139 11.11 -1.64 -8.05
N HIS A 140 11.39 -2.88 -8.43
CA HIS A 140 10.97 -4.04 -7.63
C HIS A 140 11.61 -3.99 -6.24
N GLY A 141 10.79 -4.19 -5.21
CA GLY A 141 11.21 -4.16 -3.81
C GLY A 141 11.24 -2.77 -3.16
N TYR A 142 10.89 -1.70 -3.88
CA TYR A 142 10.58 -0.42 -3.27
C TYR A 142 9.29 -0.52 -2.43
N LEU A 143 9.29 0.02 -1.21
CA LEU A 143 8.15 -0.03 -0.30
C LEU A 143 7.50 1.33 -0.07
N SER A 144 8.31 2.32 0.31
CA SER A 144 7.80 3.66 0.60
C SER A 144 8.92 4.69 0.61
N ALA A 145 8.55 5.97 0.52
CA ALA A 145 9.43 7.09 0.76
C ALA A 145 8.78 8.11 1.71
N ALA A 146 9.62 8.77 2.48
CA ALA A 146 9.28 9.96 3.22
C ALA A 146 10.31 11.05 2.94
N VAL A 147 9.84 12.28 2.75
CA VAL A 147 10.69 13.46 2.68
C VAL A 147 10.31 14.35 3.85
N SER A 148 11.25 14.58 4.74
CA SER A 148 11.12 15.50 5.86
C SER A 148 12.10 16.66 5.70
N PHE A 149 11.81 17.79 6.30
CA PHE A 149 12.72 18.92 6.29
C PHE A 149 12.70 19.65 7.62
N ARG A 150 13.82 20.30 7.90
CA ARG A 150 14.04 21.11 9.10
C ARG A 150 14.63 22.46 8.70
N ARG A 151 14.04 23.56 9.19
CA ARG A 151 14.57 24.89 8.99
C ARG A 151 15.75 25.15 9.93
N LEU A 152 16.85 25.59 9.36
CA LEU A 152 18.05 26.07 10.05
C LEU A 152 18.09 27.59 9.94
N GLU A 153 19.09 28.26 10.55
CA GLU A 153 19.17 29.73 10.55
C GLU A 153 19.20 30.34 9.14
N CYS A 154 19.94 29.71 8.21
CA CYS A 154 20.14 30.24 6.85
C CYS A 154 19.76 29.27 5.74
N GLU A 155 19.42 28.02 6.06
CA GLU A 155 19.16 26.94 5.10
C GLU A 155 18.03 26.04 5.58
N VAL A 156 17.59 25.15 4.71
CA VAL A 156 16.67 24.06 5.03
C VAL A 156 17.39 22.74 4.82
N GLU A 157 17.46 21.94 5.85
CA GLU A 157 17.91 20.55 5.75
C GLU A 157 16.76 19.67 5.28
N ILE A 158 17.03 18.85 4.28
CA ILE A 158 16.09 17.85 3.73
C ILE A 158 16.63 16.47 4.07
N VAL A 159 15.76 15.60 4.54
CA VAL A 159 16.05 14.18 4.74
C VAL A 159 15.09 13.38 3.88
N VAL A 160 15.64 12.54 3.01
CA VAL A 160 14.88 11.57 2.21
C VAL A 160 15.13 10.19 2.77
N GLU A 161 14.05 9.53 3.15
CA GLU A 161 14.07 8.16 3.64
C GLU A 161 13.25 7.28 2.69
N THR A 162 13.86 6.21 2.19
CA THR A 162 13.20 5.22 1.35
C THR A 162 13.33 3.85 2.00
N ASN A 163 12.25 3.07 1.97
CA ASN A 163 12.18 1.74 2.55
C ASN A 163 12.14 0.69 1.44
N TRP A 164 12.89 -0.39 1.62
CA TRP A 164 13.14 -1.41 0.63
C TRP A 164 13.04 -2.82 1.22
N CYS A 165 12.61 -3.79 0.41
CA CYS A 165 12.56 -5.20 0.81
C CYS A 165 13.94 -5.78 1.12
N SER A 166 15.00 -5.31 0.45
CA SER A 166 16.37 -5.82 0.60
C SER A 166 17.41 -4.86 0.03
N LEU A 167 18.69 -5.07 0.35
CA LEU A 167 19.82 -4.40 -0.31
C LEU A 167 19.90 -4.69 -1.80
N GLU A 168 19.50 -5.87 -2.24
CA GLU A 168 19.45 -6.23 -3.67
C GLU A 168 18.46 -5.33 -4.43
N SER A 169 17.31 -5.02 -3.83
CA SER A 169 16.36 -4.06 -4.40
C SER A 169 16.95 -2.66 -4.52
N ILE A 170 17.77 -2.24 -3.56
CA ILE A 170 18.50 -0.96 -3.63
C ILE A 170 19.57 -0.99 -4.72
N HIS A 171 20.25 -2.13 -4.92
CA HIS A 171 21.23 -2.30 -6.00
C HIS A 171 20.57 -2.09 -7.38
N ASN A 172 19.36 -2.58 -7.59
CA ASN A 172 18.60 -2.38 -8.83
C ASN A 172 18.20 -0.90 -9.06
N PHE A 173 18.14 -0.10 -8.01
CA PHE A 173 17.89 1.34 -8.08
C PHE A 173 19.18 2.17 -8.20
N ALA A 174 20.15 1.93 -7.32
CA ALA A 174 21.34 2.76 -7.17
C ALA A 174 22.54 2.27 -8.01
N GLY A 175 22.46 1.08 -8.59
CA GLY A 175 23.57 0.45 -9.30
C GLY A 175 24.54 -0.26 -8.36
N PRO A 176 25.76 -0.59 -8.86
CA PRO A 176 26.72 -1.44 -8.14
C PRO A 176 27.20 -0.84 -6.80
N ASP A 177 27.27 0.47 -6.68
CA ASP A 177 27.56 1.16 -5.40
C ASP A 177 26.26 1.57 -4.74
N VAL A 178 25.68 0.69 -3.91
CA VAL A 178 24.41 0.92 -3.22
C VAL A 178 24.45 2.12 -2.27
N GLU A 179 25.64 2.53 -1.80
CA GLU A 179 25.80 3.68 -0.92
C GLU A 179 25.96 4.99 -1.69
N ALA A 180 26.13 4.97 -3.00
CA ALA A 180 26.16 6.19 -3.79
C ALA A 180 24.81 6.90 -3.79
N ALA A 181 24.82 8.22 -3.61
CA ALA A 181 23.63 9.03 -3.75
C ALA A 181 23.20 9.10 -5.23
N VAL A 182 21.92 8.86 -5.51
CA VAL A 182 21.34 9.02 -6.85
C VAL A 182 20.66 10.38 -6.89
N VAL A 183 21.35 11.38 -7.46
CA VAL A 183 20.86 12.75 -7.54
C VAL A 183 20.87 13.20 -8.99
N ALA A 184 19.69 13.45 -9.55
CA ALA A 184 19.56 13.97 -10.90
C ALA A 184 20.12 15.42 -11.00
N PRO A 185 20.68 15.83 -12.15
CA PRO A 185 21.22 17.17 -12.33
C PRO A 185 20.22 18.29 -11.98
N ASP A 186 18.95 18.12 -12.37
CA ASP A 186 17.88 19.07 -12.07
C ASP A 186 17.59 19.20 -10.56
N ALA A 187 17.68 18.07 -9.82
CA ALA A 187 17.57 18.09 -8.38
C ALA A 187 18.79 18.76 -7.74
N ALA A 188 19.99 18.43 -8.22
CA ALA A 188 21.24 19.01 -7.72
C ALA A 188 21.27 20.54 -7.85
N ALA A 189 20.70 21.09 -8.93
CA ALA A 189 20.62 22.55 -9.14
C ALA A 189 19.74 23.29 -8.11
N LEU A 190 18.87 22.57 -7.38
CA LEU A 190 17.99 23.10 -6.34
C LEU A 190 18.61 23.00 -4.94
N LEU A 191 19.77 22.37 -4.81
CA LEU A 191 20.43 22.10 -3.54
C LEU A 191 21.66 22.99 -3.36
N THR A 192 21.91 23.41 -2.13
CA THR A 192 23.15 24.11 -1.76
C THR A 192 24.26 23.11 -1.47
N THR A 193 23.93 22.02 -0.79
CA THR A 193 24.84 20.90 -0.53
C THR A 193 24.04 19.61 -0.44
N PHE A 194 24.69 18.49 -0.65
CA PHE A 194 24.10 17.17 -0.42
C PHE A 194 25.17 16.12 -0.15
N ASP A 195 24.76 15.08 0.59
CA ASP A 195 25.62 13.93 0.87
C ASP A 195 25.80 13.11 -0.40
N ARG A 196 27.07 12.80 -0.75
CA ARG A 196 27.39 11.93 -1.88
C ARG A 196 27.15 10.46 -1.57
N ARG A 197 27.04 10.13 -0.30
CA ARG A 197 26.77 8.78 0.18
C ARG A 197 25.52 8.77 1.04
N VAL A 198 24.86 7.64 1.08
CA VAL A 198 23.65 7.39 1.87
C VAL A 198 23.96 6.45 3.03
N LEU A 199 23.08 6.44 4.01
CA LEU A 199 23.14 5.50 5.13
C LEU A 199 22.07 4.42 4.93
N HIS A 200 22.44 3.17 5.21
CA HIS A 200 21.51 2.04 5.28
C HIS A 200 21.35 1.59 6.73
N SER A 201 20.13 1.26 7.12
CA SER A 201 19.80 0.70 8.43
C SER A 201 18.77 -0.40 8.25
N GLU A 202 18.90 -1.49 9.00
CA GLU A 202 17.85 -2.51 9.09
C GLU A 202 16.78 -2.06 10.09
N ILE A 203 15.54 -2.24 9.71
CA ILE A 203 14.41 -1.92 10.60
C ILE A 203 14.15 -3.13 11.49
N ALA A 204 14.48 -3.00 12.77
CA ALA A 204 14.33 -4.07 13.74
C ALA A 204 12.89 -4.18 14.28
N ILE A 205 12.23 -3.05 14.52
CA ILE A 205 10.87 -2.99 15.09
C ILE A 205 10.06 -1.93 14.35
N THR A 206 8.81 -2.26 14.03
CA THR A 206 7.80 -1.29 13.60
C THR A 206 6.55 -1.48 14.43
N ASP A 207 6.01 -0.40 14.97
CA ASP A 207 4.70 -0.37 15.62
C ASP A 207 3.69 0.33 14.69
N ARG A 208 2.52 -0.25 14.57
CA ARG A 208 1.39 0.32 13.83
C ARG A 208 0.14 0.13 14.68
N PRO A 209 -0.48 1.21 15.10
CA PRO A 209 -1.73 1.16 15.86
C PRO A 209 -2.89 0.59 15.03
#